data_7cc6b001a3b0f48b9ef8ed635208be6b
#
_entry.id   7cc6b001a3b0f48b9ef8ed635208be6b
#
_cell.length_a   1.000
_cell.length_b   1.000
_cell.length_c   1.000
_cell.angle_alpha   90.00
_cell.angle_beta   90.00
_cell.angle_gamma   90.00
#
_symmetry.space_group_name_H-M   'P 1'
#
loop_
_entity.id
_entity.type
_entity.pdbx_description
1 polymer ?
#
loop_
_entity_poly.entity_id
_entity_poly.type
_entity_poly.pdbx_seq_one_letter_code
_entity_poly.pdbx_strand_id
1 'polypeptide(L)'
;DAAKWYAELFVLQPETTDAEYYYRYSQSLKSTGDYKKAAEYMDKFYKVKGDDHRAKLFTTEKNYLAVIEANSGRFIIENAGDLNSELSDYGTTIYNGEVIFASTRKAGKIAPRTQGWNDQPFSALYSSKTNTEGKQQSASFFSDKLDSKFNEATPVFTKDGNTVYFTRNNYLKKRGFDNERITLLKVYRATLKDGKWTDVSELPFNSNDYNVAHPALSPDDKTLYFASNMPGTLGDADIWKVAINADGTFGTPTNLGSTVNTEGRESFPFVTSENELYYASTGKLGIGGMDVFVSKITGNSYDEAINVGKPINTPMDDFAFYFDPTTRTGFLSSNREGGKGYDDIYKFTELKKLICEHLLAGTVTDVETGKILADAKVSLFDQNNKLIATTVSDKNGKYSFGKEYVKCDTSYRVRAEKEKYSTEEKYIKTPKSTGETMVDIALKQTKVEIEEGMDLAKTLNIPIIYFDLDKSNIRPDAAIEIAKILQVMQDYPTMKIDIRSHTDCRQTYEYNMR
;
A
#
# COMPACT_ATOMS: atom_id res chain seq x y z
N ASP A 1 -27.32 3.84 19.49
CA ASP A 1 -28.18 5.01 19.83
C ASP A 1 -28.14 6.11 18.75
N ALA A 2 -26.99 6.46 18.15
CA ALA A 2 -26.89 7.52 17.14
C ALA A 2 -27.81 7.27 15.93
N ALA A 3 -27.85 6.04 15.39
CA ALA A 3 -28.71 5.70 14.26
C ALA A 3 -30.21 5.95 14.55
N LYS A 4 -30.67 5.72 15.79
CA LYS A 4 -32.03 6.01 16.21
C LYS A 4 -32.31 7.52 16.18
N TRP A 5 -31.43 8.33 16.76
CA TRP A 5 -31.62 9.78 16.78
C TRP A 5 -31.58 10.42 15.40
N TYR A 6 -30.69 9.95 14.51
CA TYR A 6 -30.70 10.40 13.11
C TYR A 6 -31.97 9.94 12.38
N ALA A 7 -32.48 8.72 12.66
CA ALA A 7 -33.75 8.28 12.09
C ALA A 7 -34.90 9.20 12.48
N GLU A 8 -35.02 9.59 13.75
CA GLU A 8 -36.02 10.54 14.24
C GLU A 8 -35.83 11.94 13.61
N LEU A 9 -34.58 12.42 13.51
CA LEU A 9 -34.27 13.69 12.85
C LEU A 9 -34.84 13.72 11.42
N PHE A 10 -34.60 12.66 10.64
CA PHE A 10 -35.06 12.61 9.23
C PHE A 10 -36.56 12.31 9.08
N VAL A 11 -37.26 11.89 10.14
CA VAL A 11 -38.73 11.88 10.19
C VAL A 11 -39.24 13.33 10.36
N LEU A 12 -38.60 14.11 11.22
CA LEU A 12 -38.99 15.50 11.52
C LEU A 12 -38.53 16.48 10.40
N GLN A 13 -37.37 16.23 9.84
CA GLN A 13 -36.74 17.04 8.76
C GLN A 13 -36.23 16.10 7.67
N PRO A 14 -37.09 15.67 6.73
CA PRO A 14 -36.71 14.73 5.66
C PRO A 14 -35.58 15.23 4.75
N GLU A 15 -35.49 16.55 4.58
CA GLU A 15 -34.40 17.22 3.87
C GLU A 15 -33.68 18.16 4.83
N THR A 16 -32.37 18.05 4.89
CA THR A 16 -31.52 18.93 5.69
C THR A 16 -30.66 19.80 4.79
N THR A 17 -30.39 21.02 5.23
CA THR A 17 -29.44 21.92 4.56
C THR A 17 -27.99 21.55 4.86
N ASP A 18 -27.74 20.84 5.97
CA ASP A 18 -26.41 20.35 6.32
C ASP A 18 -26.22 18.91 5.83
N ALA A 19 -25.48 18.77 4.75
CA ALA A 19 -25.18 17.48 4.15
C ALA A 19 -24.44 16.51 5.12
N GLU A 20 -23.69 17.05 6.08
CA GLU A 20 -22.93 16.26 7.03
C GLU A 20 -23.83 15.30 7.85
N TYR A 21 -25.10 15.67 8.11
CA TYR A 21 -26.04 14.75 8.77
C TYR A 21 -26.37 13.50 7.95
N TYR A 22 -26.39 13.58 6.60
CA TYR A 22 -26.52 12.39 5.76
C TYR A 22 -25.31 11.46 5.93
N TYR A 23 -24.12 12.03 5.94
CA TYR A 23 -22.89 11.27 6.14
C TYR A 23 -22.86 10.59 7.51
N ARG A 24 -23.08 11.34 8.59
CA ARG A 24 -23.08 10.82 9.96
C ARG A 24 -24.16 9.76 10.20
N TYR A 25 -25.32 9.92 9.59
CA TYR A 25 -26.36 8.90 9.63
C TYR A 25 -25.93 7.64 8.89
N SER A 26 -25.35 7.77 7.71
CA SER A 26 -24.77 6.61 6.98
C SER A 26 -23.76 5.86 7.83
N GLN A 27 -22.82 6.55 8.48
CA GLN A 27 -21.83 5.93 9.36
C GLN A 27 -22.49 5.21 10.54
N SER A 28 -23.47 5.82 11.20
CA SER A 28 -24.19 5.18 12.31
C SER A 28 -25.04 3.98 11.87
N LEU A 29 -25.52 3.94 10.62
CA LEU A 29 -26.20 2.78 10.04
C LEU A 29 -25.22 1.63 9.76
N LYS A 30 -23.99 1.92 9.32
CA LYS A 30 -22.93 0.91 9.17
C LYS A 30 -22.64 0.23 10.52
N SER A 31 -22.55 0.99 11.61
CA SER A 31 -22.34 0.45 12.96
C SER A 31 -23.48 -0.47 13.44
N THR A 32 -24.65 -0.42 12.81
CA THR A 32 -25.76 -1.35 13.07
C THR A 32 -25.90 -2.45 12.02
N GLY A 33 -25.00 -2.50 11.03
CA GLY A 33 -25.02 -3.48 9.94
C GLY A 33 -26.02 -3.17 8.81
N ASP A 34 -26.73 -2.03 8.83
CA ASP A 34 -27.68 -1.64 7.77
C ASP A 34 -26.97 -0.93 6.61
N TYR A 35 -26.10 -1.66 5.93
CA TYR A 35 -25.31 -1.14 4.80
C TYR A 35 -26.18 -0.66 3.62
N LYS A 36 -27.35 -1.26 3.44
CA LYS A 36 -28.27 -0.85 2.37
C LYS A 36 -28.77 0.57 2.59
N LYS A 37 -29.30 0.84 3.77
CA LYS A 37 -29.78 2.16 4.14
C LYS A 37 -28.63 3.16 4.27
N ALA A 38 -27.46 2.73 4.74
CA ALA A 38 -26.26 3.54 4.75
C ALA A 38 -25.90 4.04 3.34
N ALA A 39 -25.98 3.18 2.32
CA ALA A 39 -25.72 3.55 0.93
C ALA A 39 -26.75 4.57 0.40
N GLU A 40 -28.02 4.44 0.76
CA GLU A 40 -29.07 5.41 0.38
C GLU A 40 -28.76 6.82 0.92
N TYR A 41 -28.24 6.92 2.15
CA TYR A 41 -27.84 8.20 2.75
C TYR A 41 -26.51 8.73 2.19
N MET A 42 -25.60 7.87 1.79
CA MET A 42 -24.41 8.28 1.03
C MET A 42 -24.77 8.83 -0.35
N ASP A 43 -25.77 8.28 -1.04
CA ASP A 43 -26.27 8.85 -2.30
C ASP A 43 -26.91 10.24 -2.10
N LYS A 44 -27.62 10.48 -0.96
CA LYS A 44 -28.10 11.82 -0.60
C LYS A 44 -26.95 12.77 -0.31
N PHE A 45 -25.94 12.32 0.43
CA PHE A 45 -24.74 13.10 0.71
C PHE A 45 -24.04 13.52 -0.59
N TYR A 46 -23.83 12.59 -1.51
CA TYR A 46 -23.23 12.87 -2.81
C TYR A 46 -24.00 13.90 -3.64
N LYS A 47 -25.34 13.84 -3.63
CA LYS A 47 -26.18 14.82 -4.36
C LYS A 47 -25.95 16.27 -3.89
N VAL A 48 -25.59 16.47 -2.63
CA VAL A 48 -25.38 17.79 -2.02
C VAL A 48 -23.90 18.18 -2.03
N LYS A 49 -23.00 17.24 -1.82
CA LYS A 49 -21.55 17.42 -1.64
C LYS A 49 -20.75 16.56 -2.63
N GLY A 50 -21.06 16.61 -3.91
CA GLY A 50 -20.42 15.79 -4.93
C GLY A 50 -18.93 16.06 -5.16
N ASP A 51 -18.39 17.16 -4.66
CA ASP A 51 -16.96 17.52 -4.66
C ASP A 51 -16.17 16.96 -3.47
N ASP A 52 -16.85 16.53 -2.40
CA ASP A 52 -16.26 15.90 -1.22
C ASP A 52 -15.59 14.55 -1.57
N HIS A 53 -14.38 14.30 -1.05
CA HIS A 53 -13.63 13.06 -1.34
C HIS A 53 -14.38 11.82 -0.88
N ARG A 54 -15.06 11.86 0.28
CA ARG A 54 -15.87 10.75 0.81
C ARG A 54 -17.01 10.38 -0.14
N ALA A 55 -17.65 11.40 -0.73
CA ALA A 55 -18.72 11.21 -1.71
C ALA A 55 -18.17 10.63 -3.03
N LYS A 56 -17.03 11.15 -3.51
CA LYS A 56 -16.34 10.63 -4.72
C LYS A 56 -15.92 9.18 -4.55
N LEU A 57 -15.27 8.83 -3.46
CA LEU A 57 -14.88 7.45 -3.15
C LEU A 57 -16.09 6.51 -3.23
N PHE A 58 -17.19 6.86 -2.57
CA PHE A 58 -18.40 6.05 -2.59
C PHE A 58 -19.01 5.86 -3.99
N THR A 59 -18.98 6.89 -4.83
CA THR A 59 -19.52 6.80 -6.19
C THR A 59 -18.63 6.02 -7.15
N THR A 60 -17.30 6.10 -6.96
CA THR A 60 -16.31 5.39 -7.79
C THR A 60 -16.27 3.90 -7.45
N GLU A 61 -16.46 3.56 -6.17
CA GLU A 61 -16.31 2.20 -5.67
C GLU A 61 -17.59 1.68 -4.99
N LYS A 62 -18.69 1.68 -5.74
CA LYS A 62 -19.99 1.17 -5.24
C LYS A 62 -19.94 -0.25 -4.67
N ASN A 63 -18.99 -1.07 -5.11
CA ASN A 63 -18.81 -2.45 -4.67
C ASN A 63 -17.75 -2.61 -3.57
N TYR A 64 -17.42 -1.54 -2.84
CA TYR A 64 -16.35 -1.54 -1.83
C TYR A 64 -16.50 -2.63 -0.75
N LEU A 65 -17.72 -3.01 -0.38
CA LEU A 65 -17.95 -4.09 0.60
C LEU A 65 -17.43 -5.44 0.10
N ALA A 66 -17.57 -5.75 -1.20
CA ALA A 66 -17.01 -6.96 -1.78
C ALA A 66 -15.48 -6.90 -1.84
N VAL A 67 -14.89 -5.72 -2.05
CA VAL A 67 -13.43 -5.52 -2.01
C VAL A 67 -12.91 -5.75 -0.58
N ILE A 68 -13.58 -5.20 0.43
CA ILE A 68 -13.24 -5.42 1.84
C ILE A 68 -13.37 -6.91 2.20
N GLU A 69 -14.43 -7.58 1.78
CA GLU A 69 -14.62 -9.02 2.02
C GLU A 69 -13.51 -9.85 1.35
N ALA A 70 -13.08 -9.50 0.14
CA ALA A 70 -11.96 -10.15 -0.55
C ALA A 70 -10.62 -9.97 0.19
N ASN A 71 -10.44 -8.87 0.92
CA ASN A 71 -9.28 -8.61 1.77
C ASN A 71 -9.39 -9.27 3.15
N SER A 72 -10.55 -9.78 3.53
CA SER A 72 -10.82 -10.38 4.83
C SER A 72 -10.21 -11.77 5.01
N GLY A 73 -10.14 -12.26 6.28
CA GLY A 73 -9.61 -13.58 6.62
C GLY A 73 -8.07 -13.68 6.57
N ARG A 74 -7.38 -12.56 6.49
CA ARG A 74 -5.90 -12.51 6.49
C ARG A 74 -5.30 -12.52 7.89
N PHE A 75 -6.09 -12.27 8.90
CA PHE A 75 -5.66 -12.12 10.29
C PHE A 75 -6.43 -13.09 11.19
N ILE A 76 -5.75 -13.58 12.23
CA ILE A 76 -6.37 -14.16 13.41
C ILE A 76 -6.26 -13.11 14.52
N ILE A 77 -7.36 -12.88 15.25
CA ILE A 77 -7.43 -11.88 16.32
C ILE A 77 -7.95 -12.52 17.61
N GLU A 78 -7.40 -12.09 18.73
CA GLU A 78 -7.83 -12.49 20.06
C GLU A 78 -7.81 -11.29 21.03
N ASN A 79 -8.70 -11.26 22.01
CA ASN A 79 -8.65 -10.27 23.08
C ASN A 79 -7.34 -10.44 23.86
N ALA A 80 -6.63 -9.34 24.14
CA ALA A 80 -5.31 -9.38 24.79
C ALA A 80 -5.38 -9.65 26.31
N GLY A 81 -6.54 -10.11 26.79
CA GLY A 81 -6.72 -10.68 28.14
C GLY A 81 -6.37 -9.70 29.26
N ASP A 82 -5.25 -9.97 29.95
CA ASP A 82 -4.84 -9.22 31.15
C ASP A 82 -4.30 -7.81 30.84
N LEU A 83 -4.10 -7.44 29.56
CA LEU A 83 -3.87 -6.05 29.20
C LEU A 83 -5.11 -5.20 29.44
N ASN A 84 -6.30 -5.79 29.28
CA ASN A 84 -7.57 -5.09 29.33
C ASN A 84 -8.14 -5.04 30.75
N SER A 85 -8.74 -3.91 31.09
CA SER A 85 -9.49 -3.64 32.31
C SER A 85 -10.99 -3.49 31.99
N GLU A 86 -11.81 -3.17 32.98
CA GLU A 86 -13.23 -2.80 32.80
C GLU A 86 -13.44 -1.39 32.25
N LEU A 87 -12.35 -0.67 31.96
CA LEU A 87 -12.33 0.69 31.46
C LEU A 87 -11.72 0.72 30.05
N SER A 88 -11.19 1.86 29.58
CA SER A 88 -10.56 1.94 28.25
C SER A 88 -9.07 1.62 28.33
N ASP A 89 -8.60 0.71 27.45
CA ASP A 89 -7.22 0.31 27.27
C ASP A 89 -6.87 0.37 25.78
N TYR A 90 -5.88 1.18 25.36
CA TYR A 90 -5.64 1.45 23.93
C TYR A 90 -4.23 1.96 23.62
N GLY A 91 -3.89 2.02 22.33
CA GLY A 91 -2.70 2.71 21.82
C GLY A 91 -1.39 2.03 22.18
N THR A 92 -1.28 0.74 21.85
CA THR A 92 -0.11 -0.10 22.14
C THR A 92 1.11 0.22 21.31
N THR A 93 2.29 0.11 21.94
CA THR A 93 3.61 0.04 21.32
C THR A 93 4.50 -0.94 22.09
N ILE A 94 5.64 -1.31 21.52
CA ILE A 94 6.64 -2.16 22.20
C ILE A 94 7.86 -1.32 22.58
N TYR A 95 8.29 -1.44 23.83
CA TYR A 95 9.50 -0.81 24.33
C TYR A 95 10.26 -1.78 25.23
N ASN A 96 11.54 -2.06 24.90
CA ASN A 96 12.39 -3.02 25.62
C ASN A 96 11.74 -4.39 25.86
N GLY A 97 10.94 -4.88 24.89
CA GLY A 97 10.25 -6.17 25.00
C GLY A 97 8.98 -6.14 25.84
N GLU A 98 8.58 -5.00 26.38
CA GLU A 98 7.32 -4.81 27.10
C GLU A 98 6.28 -4.15 26.20
N VAL A 99 5.01 -4.49 26.40
CA VAL A 99 3.87 -3.81 25.78
C VAL A 99 3.56 -2.55 26.59
N ILE A 100 3.67 -1.38 25.97
CA ILE A 100 3.31 -0.09 26.59
C ILE A 100 2.01 0.38 25.96
N PHE A 101 1.08 0.86 26.76
CA PHE A 101 -0.25 1.28 26.31
C PHE A 101 -0.87 2.32 27.24
N ALA A 102 -1.91 3.00 26.77
CA ALA A 102 -2.71 3.92 27.57
C ALA A 102 -3.86 3.16 28.25
N SER A 103 -4.14 3.50 29.50
CA SER A 103 -5.27 2.94 30.25
C SER A 103 -5.91 3.98 31.15
N THR A 104 -7.25 3.92 31.23
CA THR A 104 -8.04 4.73 32.17
C THR A 104 -8.27 4.01 33.50
N ARG A 105 -7.61 2.88 33.77
CA ARG A 105 -7.70 2.14 35.05
C ARG A 105 -7.23 3.00 36.24
N LYS A 106 -7.73 2.72 37.42
CA LYS A 106 -7.59 3.61 38.61
C LYS A 106 -6.19 3.73 39.21
N ALA A 107 -5.16 3.10 38.67
CA ALA A 107 -3.76 3.21 39.12
C ALA A 107 -3.56 3.17 40.68
N GLY A 108 -4.36 2.37 41.39
CA GLY A 108 -4.33 2.32 42.85
C GLY A 108 -4.85 3.56 43.59
N LYS A 109 -5.37 4.57 42.90
CA LYS A 109 -5.97 5.78 43.51
C LYS A 109 -7.39 5.47 43.98
N ILE A 110 -7.69 5.80 45.25
CA ILE A 110 -9.02 5.56 45.88
C ILE A 110 -10.10 6.41 45.18
N ALA A 111 -9.79 7.64 44.79
CA ALA A 111 -10.69 8.58 44.10
C ALA A 111 -9.92 9.25 42.94
N PRO A 112 -9.81 8.64 41.79
CA PRO A 112 -9.17 9.27 40.64
C PRO A 112 -10.04 10.43 40.14
N ARG A 113 -9.41 11.44 39.53
CA ARG A 113 -10.13 12.48 38.79
C ARG A 113 -10.75 11.84 37.54
N THR A 114 -11.97 12.20 37.23
CA THR A 114 -12.69 11.69 36.04
C THR A 114 -12.86 12.79 34.99
N GLN A 115 -13.03 12.34 33.76
CA GLN A 115 -13.35 13.17 32.61
C GLN A 115 -14.85 13.47 32.61
N GLY A 116 -15.21 14.74 32.40
CA GLY A 116 -16.62 15.14 32.50
C GLY A 116 -17.54 14.67 31.36
N TRP A 117 -16.99 14.07 30.30
CA TRP A 117 -17.77 13.63 29.15
C TRP A 117 -18.12 12.11 29.17
N ASN A 118 -17.32 11.28 29.86
CA ASN A 118 -17.51 9.82 29.90
C ASN A 118 -17.37 9.21 31.30
N ASP A 119 -17.16 10.03 32.33
CA ASP A 119 -16.98 9.64 33.74
C ASP A 119 -15.83 8.64 34.00
N GLN A 120 -14.96 8.41 33.00
CA GLN A 120 -13.76 7.59 33.17
C GLN A 120 -12.62 8.40 33.82
N PRO A 121 -11.70 7.75 34.54
CA PRO A 121 -10.44 8.38 34.93
C PRO A 121 -9.64 8.90 33.72
N PHE A 122 -8.77 9.87 33.92
CA PHE A 122 -7.80 10.23 32.90
C PHE A 122 -6.83 9.09 32.66
N SER A 123 -6.47 8.87 31.38
CA SER A 123 -5.54 7.81 30.98
C SER A 123 -4.12 8.10 31.41
N ALA A 124 -3.39 7.05 31.77
CA ALA A 124 -1.95 7.08 32.02
C ALA A 124 -1.27 5.93 31.25
N LEU A 125 0.06 5.96 31.13
CA LEU A 125 0.81 4.92 30.47
C LEU A 125 1.09 3.74 31.41
N TYR A 126 0.83 2.55 30.92
CA TYR A 126 1.06 1.27 31.62
C TYR A 126 1.99 0.40 30.79
N SER A 127 2.68 -0.53 31.47
CA SER A 127 3.48 -1.57 30.84
C SER A 127 3.05 -2.96 31.27
N SER A 128 3.21 -3.92 30.37
CA SER A 128 3.05 -5.34 30.67
C SER A 128 4.17 -6.14 30.01
N LYS A 129 4.71 -7.11 30.76
CA LYS A 129 5.72 -8.05 30.27
C LYS A 129 5.04 -9.28 29.67
N THR A 130 5.66 -9.82 28.66
CA THR A 130 5.29 -11.13 28.12
C THR A 130 6.06 -12.21 28.89
N ASN A 131 5.36 -13.21 29.42
CA ASN A 131 6.00 -14.34 30.09
C ASN A 131 6.62 -15.32 29.08
N THR A 132 7.30 -16.35 29.57
CA THR A 132 7.94 -17.39 28.74
C THR A 132 6.95 -18.23 27.92
N GLU A 133 5.67 -18.21 28.24
CA GLU A 133 4.58 -18.86 27.50
C GLU A 133 3.94 -17.95 26.45
N GLY A 134 4.44 -16.71 26.28
CA GLY A 134 3.89 -15.73 25.33
C GLY A 134 2.62 -15.00 25.84
N LYS A 135 2.24 -15.19 27.13
CA LYS A 135 1.10 -14.50 27.73
C LYS A 135 1.50 -13.18 28.38
N GLN A 136 0.65 -12.19 28.25
CA GLN A 136 0.82 -10.90 28.92
C GLN A 136 0.60 -11.04 30.43
N GLN A 137 1.46 -10.38 31.20
CA GLN A 137 1.32 -10.29 32.67
C GLN A 137 0.42 -9.09 33.01
N SER A 138 -0.02 -9.05 34.28
CA SER A 138 -0.78 -7.92 34.81
C SER A 138 -0.03 -6.59 34.59
N ALA A 139 -0.77 -5.61 34.08
CA ALA A 139 -0.21 -4.31 33.77
C ALA A 139 0.24 -3.54 35.02
N SER A 140 1.37 -2.88 34.93
CA SER A 140 1.91 -1.98 35.94
C SER A 140 2.04 -0.56 35.41
N PHE A 141 2.05 0.42 36.28
CA PHE A 141 2.24 1.81 35.93
C PHE A 141 3.63 2.02 35.30
N PHE A 142 3.70 2.68 34.13
CA PHE A 142 4.94 2.76 33.35
C PHE A 142 5.94 3.78 33.91
N SER A 143 5.48 5.02 34.17
CA SER A 143 6.38 6.08 34.65
C SER A 143 5.63 7.25 35.31
N ASP A 144 6.04 7.60 36.52
CA ASP A 144 5.55 8.78 37.24
C ASP A 144 6.00 10.11 36.60
N LYS A 145 7.08 10.10 35.83
CA LYS A 145 7.63 11.29 35.16
C LYS A 145 6.89 11.63 33.87
N LEU A 146 6.27 10.63 33.25
CA LEU A 146 5.43 10.81 32.07
C LEU A 146 3.95 10.98 32.42
N ASP A 147 3.56 10.81 33.69
CA ASP A 147 2.19 11.02 34.17
C ASP A 147 1.90 12.48 34.49
N SER A 148 0.66 12.89 34.30
CA SER A 148 0.16 14.21 34.69
C SER A 148 -1.20 14.12 35.39
N LYS A 149 -1.92 15.23 35.41
CA LYS A 149 -3.29 15.28 35.93
C LYS A 149 -4.36 15.05 34.88
N PHE A 150 -3.96 14.78 33.64
CA PHE A 150 -4.80 14.65 32.46
C PHE A 150 -4.40 13.40 31.68
N ASN A 151 -4.88 13.25 30.44
CA ASN A 151 -4.60 12.07 29.62
C ASN A 151 -3.15 12.02 29.12
N GLU A 152 -2.53 10.88 29.20
CA GLU A 152 -1.35 10.45 28.46
C GLU A 152 -1.72 9.23 27.61
N ALA A 153 -1.31 9.23 26.33
CA ALA A 153 -1.64 8.15 25.40
C ALA A 153 -0.63 8.01 24.25
N THR A 154 -0.73 6.93 23.52
CA THR A 154 -0.05 6.66 22.25
C THR A 154 1.45 7.00 22.26
N PRO A 155 2.25 6.38 23.14
CA PRO A 155 3.69 6.61 23.16
C PRO A 155 4.34 5.93 21.96
N VAL A 156 5.40 6.55 21.42
CA VAL A 156 6.32 5.94 20.46
C VAL A 156 7.76 6.25 20.86
N PHE A 157 8.61 5.25 20.78
CA PHE A 157 10.01 5.32 21.21
C PHE A 157 10.94 5.30 20.02
N THR A 158 12.05 6.05 20.10
CA THR A 158 13.15 5.92 19.14
C THR A 158 13.80 4.54 19.26
N LYS A 159 14.47 4.09 18.19
CA LYS A 159 15.14 2.77 18.16
C LYS A 159 16.20 2.58 19.24
N ASP A 160 16.89 3.64 19.60
CA ASP A 160 17.87 3.63 20.68
C ASP A 160 17.23 3.59 22.08
N GLY A 161 15.90 3.72 22.15
CA GLY A 161 15.11 3.70 23.37
C GLY A 161 15.30 4.93 24.27
N ASN A 162 16.00 5.97 23.81
CA ASN A 162 16.38 7.12 24.64
C ASN A 162 15.42 8.30 24.54
N THR A 163 14.50 8.29 23.57
CA THR A 163 13.50 9.34 23.38
C THR A 163 12.10 8.72 23.25
N VAL A 164 11.12 9.33 23.90
CA VAL A 164 9.71 9.01 23.74
C VAL A 164 8.93 10.23 23.27
N TYR A 165 8.07 10.05 22.27
CA TYR A 165 7.02 10.99 21.90
C TYR A 165 5.68 10.43 22.35
N PHE A 166 4.80 11.27 22.90
CA PHE A 166 3.50 10.81 23.39
C PHE A 166 2.47 11.93 23.36
N THR A 167 1.21 11.54 23.26
CA THR A 167 0.09 12.48 23.33
C THR A 167 -0.23 12.81 24.78
N ARG A 168 -0.49 14.08 25.06
CA ARG A 168 -1.00 14.56 26.35
C ARG A 168 -1.95 15.73 26.11
N ASN A 169 -2.93 15.93 27.00
CA ASN A 169 -3.64 17.21 27.03
C ASN A 169 -2.66 18.38 27.26
N ASN A 170 -3.03 19.57 26.80
CA ASN A 170 -2.23 20.78 26.93
C ASN A 170 -1.93 21.12 28.42
N TYR A 171 -0.97 20.39 28.99
CA TYR A 171 -0.52 20.53 30.38
C TYR A 171 0.97 20.19 30.51
N LEU A 172 1.79 21.18 30.87
CA LEU A 172 3.18 20.94 31.23
C LEU A 172 3.42 21.40 32.68
N LYS A 173 3.40 22.71 32.96
CA LYS A 173 3.45 23.29 34.30
C LYS A 173 2.09 23.84 34.74
N LYS A 174 1.34 24.34 33.77
CA LYS A 174 -0.03 24.85 33.91
C LYS A 174 -0.88 24.35 32.76
N ARG A 175 -2.18 24.31 32.96
CA ARG A 175 -3.17 23.95 31.95
C ARG A 175 -3.30 25.05 30.90
N GLY A 176 -3.14 24.72 29.62
CA GLY A 176 -3.44 25.59 28.49
C GLY A 176 -4.85 25.36 27.95
N PHE A 177 -5.41 26.35 27.27
CA PHE A 177 -6.75 26.35 26.69
C PHE A 177 -6.72 27.06 25.34
N ASP A 178 -7.69 26.72 24.49
CA ASP A 178 -8.08 27.53 23.35
C ASP A 178 -8.98 28.72 23.77
N ASN A 179 -9.54 29.43 22.78
CA ASN A 179 -10.43 30.57 23.00
C ASN A 179 -11.79 30.15 23.60
N GLU A 180 -12.19 28.91 23.48
CA GLU A 180 -13.42 28.34 24.05
C GLU A 180 -13.19 27.66 25.40
N ARG A 181 -11.98 27.79 25.95
CA ARG A 181 -11.54 27.19 27.22
C ARG A 181 -11.46 25.65 27.16
N ILE A 182 -11.30 25.09 25.97
CA ILE A 182 -11.08 23.64 25.77
C ILE A 182 -9.58 23.36 25.91
N THR A 183 -9.25 22.26 26.58
CA THR A 183 -7.86 21.78 26.69
C THR A 183 -7.59 20.78 25.59
N LEU A 184 -6.92 21.22 24.54
CA LEU A 184 -6.61 20.43 23.37
C LEU A 184 -5.45 19.45 23.63
N LEU A 185 -5.24 18.52 22.68
CA LEU A 185 -4.16 17.55 22.72
C LEU A 185 -2.88 18.13 22.12
N LYS A 186 -1.74 17.77 22.68
CA LYS A 186 -0.40 18.09 22.20
C LYS A 186 0.49 16.87 22.21
N VAL A 187 1.47 16.83 21.32
CA VAL A 187 2.56 15.85 21.38
C VAL A 187 3.71 16.41 22.20
N TYR A 188 4.17 15.61 23.14
CA TYR A 188 5.31 15.90 24.01
C TYR A 188 6.46 14.95 23.70
N ARG A 189 7.68 15.40 24.01
CA ARG A 189 8.91 14.61 23.98
C ARG A 189 9.50 14.52 25.36
N ALA A 190 10.05 13.34 25.72
CA ALA A 190 10.89 13.17 26.90
C ALA A 190 12.13 12.36 26.54
N THR A 191 13.21 12.53 27.35
CA THR A 191 14.49 11.86 27.15
C THR A 191 14.77 10.95 28.33
N LEU A 192 15.33 9.77 28.08
CA LEU A 192 15.78 8.83 29.11
C LEU A 192 17.20 9.20 29.57
N LYS A 193 17.38 9.50 30.85
CA LYS A 193 18.67 9.78 31.49
C LYS A 193 18.76 8.99 32.79
N ASP A 194 19.84 8.24 32.97
CA ASP A 194 20.07 7.41 34.17
C ASP A 194 18.87 6.51 34.53
N GLY A 195 18.24 5.92 33.51
CA GLY A 195 17.07 5.03 33.66
C GLY A 195 15.77 5.74 34.05
N LYS A 196 15.71 7.08 33.96
CA LYS A 196 14.52 7.89 34.27
C LYS A 196 14.16 8.80 33.11
N TRP A 197 12.88 8.90 32.81
CA TRP A 197 12.36 9.87 31.86
C TRP A 197 12.45 11.27 32.42
N THR A 198 13.05 12.19 31.65
CA THR A 198 13.30 13.58 32.04
C THR A 198 13.02 14.51 30.85
N ASP A 199 13.18 15.81 31.07
CA ASP A 199 13.14 16.85 30.03
C ASP A 199 11.87 16.84 29.20
N VAL A 200 10.71 16.59 29.84
CA VAL A 200 9.42 16.63 29.15
C VAL A 200 9.20 18.02 28.56
N SER A 201 9.04 18.10 27.25
CA SER A 201 8.90 19.35 26.50
C SER A 201 7.85 19.21 25.39
N GLU A 202 7.22 20.33 25.05
CA GLU A 202 6.30 20.45 23.91
C GLU A 202 7.08 20.47 22.60
N LEU A 203 6.49 19.91 21.53
CA LEU A 203 7.04 20.07 20.19
C LEU A 203 6.71 21.46 19.62
N PRO A 204 7.60 22.04 18.78
CA PRO A 204 7.50 23.43 18.35
C PRO A 204 6.29 23.74 17.46
N PHE A 205 5.66 22.72 16.85
CA PHE A 205 4.48 22.86 16.00
C PHE A 205 3.16 22.58 16.74
N ASN A 206 3.17 22.40 18.06
CA ASN A 206 1.96 22.40 18.86
C ASN A 206 1.33 23.79 18.94
N SER A 207 0.03 23.85 19.15
CA SER A 207 -0.71 25.12 19.36
C SER A 207 -1.71 24.98 20.51
N ASN A 208 -2.25 26.12 20.94
CA ASN A 208 -3.42 26.12 21.79
C ASN A 208 -4.74 26.09 20.99
N ASP A 209 -4.69 26.30 19.67
CA ASP A 209 -5.87 26.47 18.81
C ASP A 209 -6.22 25.22 18.02
N TYR A 210 -5.36 24.20 18.02
CA TYR A 210 -5.60 22.93 17.35
C TYR A 210 -4.94 21.76 18.08
N ASN A 211 -5.44 20.55 17.79
CA ASN A 211 -4.90 19.31 18.34
C ASN A 211 -3.68 18.83 17.54
N VAL A 212 -2.70 18.29 18.25
CA VAL A 212 -1.61 17.47 17.69
C VAL A 212 -1.53 16.21 18.53
N ALA A 213 -1.73 15.03 17.93
CA ALA A 213 -1.89 13.77 18.67
C ALA A 213 -1.37 12.56 17.91
N HIS A 214 -1.29 11.44 18.58
CA HIS A 214 -0.99 10.10 18.01
C HIS A 214 0.32 10.08 17.22
N PRO A 215 1.47 10.36 17.86
CA PRO A 215 2.77 10.36 17.21
C PRO A 215 3.18 8.95 16.76
N ALA A 216 3.82 8.85 15.59
CA ALA A 216 4.45 7.65 15.09
C ALA A 216 5.78 7.98 14.41
N LEU A 217 6.79 7.13 14.54
CA LEU A 217 8.09 7.34 13.93
C LEU A 217 8.23 6.52 12.63
N SER A 218 8.96 7.09 11.66
CA SER A 218 9.47 6.28 10.55
C SER A 218 10.48 5.25 11.05
N PRO A 219 10.69 4.15 10.31
CA PRO A 219 11.64 3.12 10.72
C PRO A 219 13.09 3.57 10.91
N ASP A 220 13.48 4.73 10.42
CA ASP A 220 14.81 5.34 10.57
C ASP A 220 14.88 6.48 11.60
N ASP A 221 13.79 6.72 12.33
CA ASP A 221 13.59 7.79 13.31
C ASP A 221 13.75 9.22 12.76
N LYS A 222 13.75 9.40 11.42
CA LYS A 222 13.96 10.72 10.79
C LYS A 222 12.68 11.45 10.43
N THR A 223 11.53 10.81 10.56
CA THR A 223 10.22 11.40 10.29
C THR A 223 9.26 11.09 11.42
N LEU A 224 8.61 12.11 11.94
CA LEU A 224 7.51 11.99 12.89
C LEU A 224 6.20 12.20 12.15
N TYR A 225 5.32 11.20 12.18
CA TYR A 225 3.94 11.28 11.73
C TYR A 225 3.03 11.57 12.92
N PHE A 226 1.92 12.26 12.68
CA PHE A 226 0.95 12.59 13.73
C PHE A 226 -0.40 12.97 13.12
N ALA A 227 -1.46 12.95 13.93
CA ALA A 227 -2.76 13.45 13.54
C ALA A 227 -2.95 14.89 14.05
N SER A 228 -3.55 15.76 13.23
CA SER A 228 -3.81 17.15 13.61
C SER A 228 -4.93 17.76 12.79
N ASN A 229 -5.66 18.70 13.41
CA ASN A 229 -6.59 19.61 12.76
C ASN A 229 -5.99 21.03 12.60
N MET A 230 -4.66 21.12 12.44
CA MET A 230 -3.97 22.40 12.20
C MET A 230 -4.37 23.02 10.86
N PRO A 231 -4.13 24.32 10.64
CA PRO A 231 -4.45 24.99 9.38
C PRO A 231 -3.88 24.26 8.16
N GLY A 232 -4.72 23.99 7.17
CA GLY A 232 -4.40 23.18 5.98
C GLY A 232 -4.88 21.74 6.05
N THR A 233 -5.57 21.34 7.12
CA THR A 233 -6.30 20.08 7.24
C THR A 233 -7.53 20.08 6.31
N LEU A 234 -7.83 18.93 5.70
CA LEU A 234 -8.97 18.74 4.81
C LEU A 234 -10.29 18.57 5.58
N GLY A 235 -10.24 17.85 6.70
CA GLY A 235 -11.40 17.44 7.48
C GLY A 235 -11.30 17.72 8.98
N ASP A 236 -11.85 16.78 9.77
CA ASP A 236 -11.83 16.86 11.23
C ASP A 236 -10.41 16.71 11.81
N ALA A 237 -9.60 15.82 11.24
CA ALA A 237 -8.19 15.65 11.52
C ALA A 237 -7.51 14.86 10.39
N ASP A 238 -6.32 15.28 10.03
CA ASP A 238 -5.50 14.68 8.97
C ASP A 238 -4.22 14.05 9.54
N ILE A 239 -3.64 13.13 8.80
CA ILE A 239 -2.27 12.67 9.04
C ILE A 239 -1.29 13.67 8.43
N TRP A 240 -0.37 14.11 9.24
CA TRP A 240 0.74 15.01 8.92
C TRP A 240 2.07 14.32 9.15
N LYS A 241 3.13 14.83 8.57
CA LYS A 241 4.52 14.42 8.85
C LYS A 241 5.43 15.61 9.01
N VAL A 242 6.51 15.42 9.79
CA VAL A 242 7.58 16.40 9.96
C VAL A 242 8.93 15.70 10.01
N ALA A 243 9.95 16.29 9.39
CA ALA A 243 11.33 15.77 9.48
C ALA A 243 11.90 16.01 10.89
N ILE A 244 12.65 15.04 11.39
CA ILE A 244 13.49 15.15 12.60
C ILE A 244 14.93 15.32 12.11
N ASN A 245 15.54 16.48 12.40
CA ASN A 245 16.92 16.78 12.05
C ASN A 245 17.90 16.07 12.97
N ALA A 246 19.16 15.94 12.55
CA ALA A 246 20.21 15.25 13.30
C ALA A 246 20.49 15.89 14.68
N ASP A 247 20.19 17.18 14.84
CA ASP A 247 20.31 17.90 16.11
C ASP A 247 19.07 17.79 17.01
N GLY A 248 18.06 17.01 16.58
CA GLY A 248 16.80 16.81 17.30
C GLY A 248 15.80 17.96 17.14
N THR A 249 16.04 18.91 16.25
CA THR A 249 15.06 19.93 15.84
C THR A 249 14.11 19.36 14.77
N PHE A 250 13.06 20.11 14.46
CA PHE A 250 12.02 19.67 13.52
C PHE A 250 11.96 20.59 12.29
N GLY A 251 11.64 20.01 11.14
CA GLY A 251 11.31 20.77 9.94
C GLY A 251 9.90 21.40 10.02
N THR A 252 9.36 21.76 8.86
CA THR A 252 7.98 22.24 8.74
C THR A 252 7.03 21.06 8.56
N PRO A 253 5.92 20.97 9.32
CA PRO A 253 4.90 19.94 9.10
C PRO A 253 4.31 20.00 7.68
N THR A 254 4.07 18.84 7.12
CA THR A 254 3.47 18.67 5.78
C THR A 254 2.29 17.72 5.86
N ASN A 255 1.13 18.15 5.33
CA ASN A 255 -0.06 17.30 5.19
C ASN A 255 0.21 16.20 4.16
N LEU A 256 -0.26 14.97 4.40
CA LEU A 256 -0.06 13.84 3.47
C LEU A 256 -0.93 13.91 2.21
N GLY A 257 -1.90 14.83 2.16
CA GLY A 257 -2.78 15.06 1.00
C GLY A 257 -3.92 14.06 0.89
N SER A 258 -4.76 14.25 -0.13
CA SER A 258 -6.04 13.54 -0.29
C SER A 258 -5.93 12.05 -0.63
N THR A 259 -4.76 11.54 -0.98
CA THR A 259 -4.55 10.08 -1.12
C THR A 259 -4.70 9.38 0.23
N VAL A 260 -4.20 10.01 1.30
CA VAL A 260 -4.30 9.50 2.68
C VAL A 260 -5.50 10.11 3.39
N ASN A 261 -5.62 11.43 3.38
CA ASN A 261 -6.58 12.21 4.15
C ASN A 261 -7.90 12.45 3.41
N THR A 262 -8.97 12.71 4.17
CA THR A 262 -10.32 13.01 3.67
C THR A 262 -10.93 14.18 4.47
N GLU A 263 -12.17 14.54 4.17
CA GLU A 263 -12.96 15.46 5.00
C GLU A 263 -13.46 14.81 6.31
N GLY A 264 -13.16 13.53 6.52
CA GLY A 264 -13.38 12.83 7.78
C GLY A 264 -12.25 13.04 8.77
N ARG A 265 -12.00 12.03 9.58
CA ARG A 265 -10.90 12.01 10.55
C ARG A 265 -9.94 10.88 10.20
N GLU A 266 -8.68 11.21 10.01
CA GLU A 266 -7.57 10.27 9.95
C GLU A 266 -6.72 10.40 11.21
N SER A 267 -6.46 9.27 11.88
CA SER A 267 -5.78 9.22 13.19
C SER A 267 -4.93 7.98 13.35
N PHE A 268 -4.15 7.93 14.44
CA PHE A 268 -3.34 6.79 14.86
C PHE A 268 -2.44 6.25 13.73
N PRO A 269 -1.58 7.10 13.13
CA PRO A 269 -0.63 6.62 12.15
C PRO A 269 0.35 5.63 12.77
N PHE A 270 0.78 4.65 11.97
CA PHE A 270 1.84 3.71 12.31
C PHE A 270 2.61 3.33 11.03
N VAL A 271 3.94 3.36 11.06
CA VAL A 271 4.78 3.05 9.90
C VAL A 271 5.61 1.81 10.17
N THR A 272 5.50 0.81 9.29
CA THR A 272 6.26 -0.44 9.38
C THR A 272 7.63 -0.34 8.71
N SER A 273 8.54 -1.27 9.06
CA SER A 273 9.83 -1.42 8.38
C SER A 273 9.70 -1.86 6.90
N GLU A 274 8.53 -2.30 6.48
CA GLU A 274 8.20 -2.61 5.09
C GLU A 274 7.69 -1.37 4.30
N ASN A 275 7.81 -0.15 4.85
CA ASN A 275 7.30 1.11 4.28
C ASN A 275 5.78 1.07 4.04
N GLU A 276 5.04 0.67 5.02
CA GLU A 276 3.58 0.68 5.04
C GLU A 276 3.09 1.63 6.11
N LEU A 277 2.24 2.58 5.72
CA LEU A 277 1.55 3.49 6.64
C LEU A 277 0.17 2.91 6.95
N TYR A 278 -0.01 2.43 8.18
CA TYR A 278 -1.32 2.10 8.75
C TYR A 278 -1.91 3.31 9.45
N TYR A 279 -3.20 3.49 9.37
CA TYR A 279 -3.92 4.55 10.08
C TYR A 279 -5.41 4.21 10.18
N ALA A 280 -6.10 4.84 11.11
CA ALA A 280 -7.54 4.70 11.25
C ALA A 280 -8.26 5.89 10.61
N SER A 281 -9.36 5.64 9.88
CA SER A 281 -10.13 6.66 9.17
C SER A 281 -11.63 6.48 9.35
N THR A 282 -12.34 7.62 9.51
CA THR A 282 -13.80 7.68 9.42
C THR A 282 -14.27 8.11 8.03
N GLY A 283 -13.38 8.62 7.17
CA GLY A 283 -13.72 9.21 5.87
C GLY A 283 -13.53 8.27 4.68
N LYS A 284 -12.69 7.25 4.80
CA LYS A 284 -12.49 6.22 3.77
C LYS A 284 -13.65 5.23 3.75
N LEU A 285 -13.74 4.40 2.70
CA LEU A 285 -14.78 3.38 2.57
C LEU A 285 -14.54 2.22 3.54
N GLY A 286 -15.26 2.22 4.64
CA GLY A 286 -15.16 1.26 5.73
C GLY A 286 -16.47 0.54 6.03
N ILE A 287 -16.42 -0.38 7.00
CA ILE A 287 -17.56 -1.20 7.46
C ILE A 287 -18.12 -0.74 8.79
N GLY A 288 -17.42 0.16 9.50
CA GLY A 288 -17.77 0.62 10.83
C GLY A 288 -17.73 2.13 11.00
N GLY A 289 -17.44 2.54 12.22
CA GLY A 289 -17.16 3.92 12.59
C GLY A 289 -15.77 4.33 12.11
N MET A 290 -14.75 3.95 12.86
CA MET A 290 -13.34 4.14 12.49
C MET A 290 -12.78 2.79 12.04
N ASP A 291 -12.27 2.72 10.83
CA ASP A 291 -11.65 1.50 10.25
C ASP A 291 -10.15 1.70 10.03
N VAL A 292 -9.37 0.63 10.12
CA VAL A 292 -7.94 0.61 9.82
C VAL A 292 -7.70 0.45 8.33
N PHE A 293 -6.83 1.30 7.80
CA PHE A 293 -6.36 1.30 6.41
C PHE A 293 -4.85 1.20 6.34
N VAL A 294 -4.35 0.78 5.19
CA VAL A 294 -2.92 0.77 4.89
C VAL A 294 -2.64 1.38 3.52
N SER A 295 -1.61 2.22 3.45
CA SER A 295 -1.06 2.78 2.22
C SER A 295 0.43 2.43 2.11
N LYS A 296 0.88 1.95 0.96
CA LYS A 296 2.31 1.74 0.70
C LYS A 296 3.00 3.08 0.52
N ILE A 297 4.18 3.24 1.13
CA ILE A 297 5.04 4.42 0.96
C ILE A 297 6.04 4.12 -0.15
N THR A 298 6.03 4.92 -1.22
CA THR A 298 6.97 4.83 -2.34
C THR A 298 7.68 6.17 -2.51
N GLY A 299 8.90 6.26 -2.00
CA GLY A 299 9.63 7.53 -1.90
C GLY A 299 8.87 8.54 -1.02
N ASN A 300 8.42 9.65 -1.61
CA ASN A 300 7.64 10.67 -0.91
C ASN A 300 6.12 10.56 -1.15
N SER A 301 5.67 9.57 -1.91
CA SER A 301 4.27 9.35 -2.30
C SER A 301 3.65 8.22 -1.50
N TYR A 302 2.32 8.20 -1.48
CA TYR A 302 1.50 7.17 -0.84
C TYR A 302 0.62 6.53 -1.90
N ASP A 303 0.53 5.20 -1.91
CA ASP A 303 -0.43 4.49 -2.75
C ASP A 303 -1.85 4.64 -2.18
N GLU A 304 -2.87 4.39 -3.01
CA GLU A 304 -4.26 4.37 -2.57
C GLU A 304 -4.46 3.45 -1.37
N ALA A 305 -5.27 3.91 -0.41
CA ALA A 305 -5.51 3.22 0.84
C ALA A 305 -6.29 1.92 0.62
N ILE A 306 -5.84 0.86 1.25
CA ILE A 306 -6.52 -0.44 1.27
C ILE A 306 -7.15 -0.64 2.65
N ASN A 307 -8.45 -0.92 2.72
CA ASN A 307 -9.10 -1.38 3.94
C ASN A 307 -8.57 -2.76 4.30
N VAL A 308 -8.07 -2.94 5.52
CA VAL A 308 -7.41 -4.19 5.95
C VAL A 308 -8.37 -5.37 6.09
N GLY A 309 -9.68 -5.11 6.07
CA GLY A 309 -10.71 -6.14 6.11
C GLY A 309 -10.95 -6.75 7.49
N LYS A 310 -11.87 -7.71 7.53
CA LYS A 310 -12.19 -8.48 8.74
C LYS A 310 -11.11 -9.55 9.02
N PRO A 311 -10.84 -9.88 10.27
CA PRO A 311 -11.52 -9.44 11.51
C PRO A 311 -10.88 -8.20 12.16
N ILE A 312 -9.90 -7.55 11.50
CA ILE A 312 -9.31 -6.31 12.04
C ILE A 312 -10.39 -5.24 12.13
N ASN A 313 -11.07 -4.94 11.03
CA ASN A 313 -12.17 -3.98 11.00
C ASN A 313 -13.51 -4.66 11.30
N THR A 314 -14.34 -3.95 12.06
CA THR A 314 -15.67 -4.36 12.54
C THR A 314 -16.69 -3.24 12.29
N PRO A 315 -17.99 -3.44 12.57
CA PRO A 315 -18.96 -2.34 12.56
C PRO A 315 -18.70 -1.25 13.62
N MET A 316 -17.80 -1.48 14.56
CA MET A 316 -17.44 -0.55 15.64
C MET A 316 -16.19 0.29 15.26
N ASP A 317 -15.56 0.94 16.26
CA ASP A 317 -14.32 1.66 16.04
C ASP A 317 -13.12 0.72 16.19
N ASP A 318 -12.25 0.70 15.19
CA ASP A 318 -11.03 -0.09 15.15
C ASP A 318 -9.85 0.86 14.83
N PHE A 319 -8.88 0.96 15.73
CA PHE A 319 -7.86 2.02 15.69
C PHE A 319 -6.55 1.61 16.39
N ALA A 320 -5.55 2.49 16.36
CA ALA A 320 -4.25 2.31 17.01
C ALA A 320 -3.58 0.97 16.65
N PHE A 321 -3.52 0.68 15.36
CA PHE A 321 -2.90 -0.52 14.82
C PHE A 321 -1.39 -0.45 14.98
N TYR A 322 -0.80 -1.47 15.62
CA TYR A 322 0.64 -1.69 15.76
C TYR A 322 0.99 -3.05 15.19
N PHE A 323 2.03 -3.14 14.37
CA PHE A 323 2.39 -4.35 13.65
C PHE A 323 3.91 -4.53 13.55
N ASP A 324 4.41 -5.72 13.89
CA ASP A 324 5.78 -6.14 13.63
C ASP A 324 5.82 -7.03 12.38
N PRO A 325 6.35 -6.54 11.24
CA PRO A 325 6.44 -7.31 10.02
C PRO A 325 7.35 -8.53 10.10
N THR A 326 8.27 -8.59 11.09
CA THR A 326 9.19 -9.71 11.27
C THR A 326 8.48 -10.92 11.86
N THR A 327 7.72 -10.70 12.92
CA THR A 327 6.95 -11.75 13.61
C THR A 327 5.57 -11.97 13.03
N ARG A 328 5.11 -11.06 12.16
CA ARG A 328 3.75 -11.02 11.61
C ARG A 328 2.67 -10.93 12.69
N THR A 329 3.00 -10.34 13.84
CA THR A 329 2.07 -10.15 14.98
C THR A 329 1.91 -8.67 15.31
N GLY A 330 0.82 -8.32 15.97
CA GLY A 330 0.55 -6.95 16.34
C GLY A 330 -0.58 -6.80 17.32
N PHE A 331 -0.95 -5.56 17.55
CA PHE A 331 -2.05 -5.15 18.41
C PHE A 331 -2.92 -4.10 17.72
N LEU A 332 -4.18 -4.07 18.08
CA LEU A 332 -5.10 -2.97 17.75
C LEU A 332 -5.99 -2.68 18.93
N SER A 333 -6.63 -1.53 18.92
CA SER A 333 -7.63 -1.13 19.89
C SER A 333 -9.00 -1.12 19.23
N SER A 334 -10.03 -1.57 19.96
CA SER A 334 -11.40 -1.62 19.43
C SER A 334 -12.43 -1.60 20.57
N ASN A 335 -13.57 -0.98 20.30
CA ASN A 335 -14.75 -1.03 21.17
C ASN A 335 -15.79 -2.05 20.70
N ARG A 336 -15.32 -3.10 19.99
CA ARG A 336 -16.17 -4.20 19.49
C ARG A 336 -16.86 -4.97 20.60
N GLU A 337 -18.00 -5.57 20.28
CA GLU A 337 -18.72 -6.43 21.21
C GLU A 337 -17.87 -7.61 21.70
N GLY A 338 -18.09 -8.01 22.96
CA GLY A 338 -17.35 -9.11 23.60
C GLY A 338 -16.01 -8.68 24.21
N GLY A 339 -15.73 -7.39 24.24
CA GLY A 339 -14.62 -6.81 24.99
C GLY A 339 -14.86 -6.88 26.51
N LYS A 340 -13.83 -6.44 27.26
CA LYS A 340 -13.86 -6.41 28.73
C LYS A 340 -14.26 -5.03 29.27
N GLY A 341 -13.82 -3.98 28.56
CA GLY A 341 -14.07 -2.58 28.89
C GLY A 341 -14.80 -1.81 27.80
N TYR A 342 -14.49 -0.52 27.69
CA TYR A 342 -15.02 0.35 26.63
C TYR A 342 -14.21 0.22 25.35
N ASP A 343 -12.88 0.49 25.44
CA ASP A 343 -11.92 0.21 24.38
C ASP A 343 -10.99 -0.87 24.90
N ASP A 344 -10.81 -1.92 24.14
CA ASP A 344 -9.95 -3.04 24.49
C ASP A 344 -8.82 -3.23 23.48
N ILE A 345 -7.70 -3.72 23.96
CA ILE A 345 -6.58 -4.14 23.15
C ILE A 345 -6.81 -5.57 22.66
N TYR A 346 -6.62 -5.78 21.37
CA TYR A 346 -6.63 -7.09 20.73
C TYR A 346 -5.27 -7.40 20.15
N LYS A 347 -4.82 -8.64 20.33
CA LYS A 347 -3.62 -9.18 19.68
C LYS A 347 -4.02 -9.86 18.39
N PHE A 348 -3.21 -9.72 17.34
CA PHE A 348 -3.46 -10.42 16.10
C PHE A 348 -2.19 -11.04 15.51
N THR A 349 -2.40 -12.01 14.63
CA THR A 349 -1.36 -12.60 13.77
C THR A 349 -1.82 -12.48 12.32
N GLU A 350 -0.96 -11.92 11.46
CA GLU A 350 -1.22 -11.87 10.03
C GLU A 350 -0.79 -13.19 9.38
N LEU A 351 -1.74 -13.85 8.72
CA LEU A 351 -1.52 -15.13 8.03
C LEU A 351 -1.01 -14.92 6.60
N LYS A 352 -1.39 -13.80 5.97
CA LYS A 352 -1.10 -13.51 4.57
C LYS A 352 -0.96 -12.00 4.38
N LYS A 353 0.11 -11.56 3.72
CA LYS A 353 0.34 -10.13 3.42
C LYS A 353 -0.86 -9.51 2.70
N LEU A 354 -1.26 -8.34 3.16
CA LEU A 354 -2.37 -7.57 2.60
C LEU A 354 -1.92 -6.83 1.33
N ILE A 355 -0.81 -6.10 1.41
CA ILE A 355 -0.26 -5.42 0.26
C ILE A 355 0.39 -6.44 -0.66
N CYS A 356 -0.15 -6.48 -1.86
CA CYS A 356 0.31 -7.43 -2.86
C CYS A 356 1.62 -6.95 -3.50
N GLU A 357 2.66 -7.77 -3.38
CA GLU A 357 3.95 -7.57 -4.04
C GLU A 357 4.11 -8.60 -5.14
N HIS A 358 4.36 -8.15 -6.37
CA HIS A 358 4.49 -9.04 -7.51
C HIS A 358 5.83 -8.86 -8.21
N LEU A 359 6.36 -9.96 -8.77
CA LEU A 359 7.56 -9.99 -9.57
C LEU A 359 7.19 -10.38 -11.00
N LEU A 360 7.78 -9.71 -11.98
CA LEU A 360 7.77 -10.12 -13.37
C LEU A 360 9.14 -10.64 -13.74
N ALA A 361 9.23 -11.88 -14.18
CA ALA A 361 10.48 -12.46 -14.64
C ALA A 361 10.27 -13.22 -15.95
N GLY A 362 11.34 -13.59 -16.62
CA GLY A 362 11.26 -14.37 -17.84
C GLY A 362 12.63 -14.64 -18.45
N THR A 363 12.62 -15.34 -19.56
CA THR A 363 13.82 -15.68 -20.34
C THR A 363 13.66 -15.17 -21.76
N VAL A 364 14.74 -14.60 -22.32
CA VAL A 364 14.78 -14.21 -23.73
C VAL A 364 15.51 -15.29 -24.52
N THR A 365 14.87 -15.78 -25.59
CA THR A 365 15.39 -16.84 -26.43
C THR A 365 15.26 -16.51 -27.92
N ASP A 366 15.97 -17.21 -28.75
CA ASP A 366 15.78 -17.22 -30.19
C ASP A 366 14.61 -18.15 -30.55
N VAL A 367 13.66 -17.68 -31.35
CA VAL A 367 12.42 -18.41 -31.65
C VAL A 367 12.66 -19.67 -32.49
N GLU A 368 13.70 -19.69 -33.33
CA GLU A 368 13.96 -20.81 -34.27
C GLU A 368 14.84 -21.89 -33.64
N THR A 369 15.85 -21.45 -32.88
CA THR A 369 16.86 -22.35 -32.32
C THR A 369 16.65 -22.68 -30.85
N GLY A 370 15.81 -21.93 -30.15
CA GLY A 370 15.65 -22.02 -28.69
C GLY A 370 16.89 -21.54 -27.90
N LYS A 371 17.88 -20.98 -28.58
CA LYS A 371 19.11 -20.52 -27.95
C LYS A 371 18.85 -19.34 -27.02
N ILE A 372 19.47 -19.34 -25.86
CA ILE A 372 19.40 -18.26 -24.88
C ILE A 372 20.05 -16.99 -25.44
N LEU A 373 19.35 -15.87 -25.27
CA LEU A 373 19.82 -14.54 -25.68
C LEU A 373 20.19 -13.70 -24.47
N ALA A 374 21.48 -13.61 -24.19
CA ALA A 374 22.03 -12.66 -23.23
C ALA A 374 22.02 -11.23 -23.80
N ASP A 375 22.17 -10.22 -22.94
CA ASP A 375 22.26 -8.80 -23.31
C ASP A 375 21.10 -8.27 -24.16
N ALA A 376 19.93 -8.91 -24.11
CA ALA A 376 18.73 -8.38 -24.70
C ALA A 376 18.13 -7.30 -23.76
N LYS A 377 17.86 -6.14 -24.31
CA LYS A 377 17.20 -5.05 -23.58
C LYS A 377 15.73 -5.41 -23.39
N VAL A 378 15.27 -5.41 -22.14
CA VAL A 378 13.86 -5.66 -21.81
C VAL A 378 13.28 -4.42 -21.12
N SER A 379 12.15 -3.93 -21.63
CA SER A 379 11.48 -2.73 -21.16
C SER A 379 10.07 -3.04 -20.69
N LEU A 380 9.70 -2.48 -19.54
CA LEU A 380 8.38 -2.62 -18.92
C LEU A 380 7.59 -1.32 -19.10
N PHE A 381 6.36 -1.42 -19.62
CA PHE A 381 5.46 -0.29 -19.83
C PHE A 381 4.14 -0.51 -19.09
N ASP A 382 3.51 0.58 -18.65
CA ASP A 382 2.15 0.56 -18.11
C ASP A 382 1.08 0.46 -19.23
N GLN A 383 -0.18 0.38 -18.81
CA GLN A 383 -1.33 0.34 -19.73
C GLN A 383 -1.48 1.59 -20.62
N ASN A 384 -0.85 2.71 -20.27
CA ASN A 384 -0.85 3.96 -21.03
C ASN A 384 0.39 4.10 -21.91
N ASN A 385 1.18 3.02 -22.09
CA ASN A 385 2.44 2.98 -22.83
C ASN A 385 3.56 3.84 -22.25
N LYS A 386 3.48 4.24 -20.99
CA LYS A 386 4.56 4.92 -20.29
C LYS A 386 5.61 3.90 -19.85
N LEU A 387 6.87 4.17 -20.16
CA LEU A 387 8.00 3.35 -19.70
C LEU A 387 8.13 3.46 -18.17
N ILE A 388 8.11 2.30 -17.49
CA ILE A 388 8.26 2.17 -16.04
C ILE A 388 9.70 1.85 -15.69
N ALA A 389 10.29 0.81 -16.34
CA ALA A 389 11.63 0.34 -16.05
C ALA A 389 12.24 -0.34 -17.26
N THR A 390 13.57 -0.46 -17.26
CA THR A 390 14.34 -1.21 -18.26
C THR A 390 15.40 -2.05 -17.55
N THR A 391 15.59 -3.27 -18.03
CA THR A 391 16.63 -4.20 -17.59
C THR A 391 17.29 -4.86 -18.80
N VAL A 392 18.31 -5.69 -18.58
CA VAL A 392 19.01 -6.45 -19.60
C VAL A 392 19.02 -7.91 -19.20
N SER A 393 18.81 -8.83 -20.15
CA SER A 393 18.88 -10.26 -19.86
C SER A 393 20.32 -10.69 -19.52
N ASP A 394 20.45 -11.54 -18.52
CA ASP A 394 21.73 -12.06 -18.04
C ASP A 394 22.34 -13.11 -19.00
N LYS A 395 23.49 -13.69 -18.64
CA LYS A 395 24.16 -14.76 -19.41
C LYS A 395 23.32 -16.00 -19.63
N ASN A 396 22.26 -16.20 -18.84
CA ASN A 396 21.30 -17.28 -18.98
C ASN A 396 20.00 -16.82 -19.66
N GLY A 397 20.00 -15.62 -20.27
CA GLY A 397 18.84 -15.01 -20.90
C GLY A 397 17.77 -14.52 -19.95
N LYS A 398 17.98 -14.60 -18.61
CA LYS A 398 16.97 -14.27 -17.61
C LYS A 398 16.92 -12.75 -17.36
N TYR A 399 15.71 -12.25 -17.15
CA TYR A 399 15.44 -10.89 -16.73
C TYR A 399 14.38 -10.87 -15.63
N SER A 400 14.33 -9.78 -14.85
CA SER A 400 13.28 -9.56 -13.87
C SER A 400 13.02 -8.07 -13.60
N PHE A 401 11.77 -7.77 -13.23
CA PHE A 401 11.34 -6.49 -12.69
C PHE A 401 10.79 -6.74 -11.29
N GLY A 402 11.33 -6.06 -10.29
CA GLY A 402 10.99 -6.24 -8.90
C GLY A 402 9.66 -5.61 -8.50
N LYS A 403 9.30 -5.83 -7.24
CA LYS A 403 8.06 -5.34 -6.63
C LYS A 403 7.94 -3.80 -6.61
N GLU A 404 9.05 -3.10 -6.75
CA GLU A 404 9.09 -1.64 -6.84
C GLU A 404 8.50 -1.12 -8.17
N TYR A 405 8.45 -1.96 -9.20
CA TYR A 405 7.92 -1.62 -10.53
C TYR A 405 6.61 -2.33 -10.84
N VAL A 406 6.36 -3.49 -10.22
CA VAL A 406 5.27 -4.41 -10.59
C VAL A 406 4.24 -4.48 -9.49
N LYS A 407 3.00 -4.06 -9.79
CA LYS A 407 1.84 -4.16 -8.91
C LYS A 407 0.99 -5.36 -9.28
N CYS A 408 0.19 -5.84 -8.33
CA CYS A 408 -0.80 -6.88 -8.60
C CYS A 408 -2.03 -6.31 -9.34
N ASP A 409 -2.82 -7.21 -9.96
CA ASP A 409 -4.03 -6.91 -10.73
C ASP A 409 -3.84 -5.79 -11.77
N THR A 410 -2.63 -5.65 -12.29
CA THR A 410 -2.24 -4.55 -13.16
C THR A 410 -1.78 -5.08 -14.52
N SER A 411 -2.19 -4.38 -15.58
CA SER A 411 -1.80 -4.72 -16.95
C SER A 411 -0.49 -4.05 -17.32
N TYR A 412 0.39 -4.82 -17.93
CA TYR A 412 1.71 -4.39 -18.39
C TYR A 412 1.97 -4.85 -19.82
N ARG A 413 2.86 -4.13 -20.49
CA ARG A 413 3.47 -4.56 -21.74
C ARG A 413 4.98 -4.72 -21.52
N VAL A 414 5.50 -5.91 -21.84
CA VAL A 414 6.92 -6.22 -21.78
C VAL A 414 7.45 -6.29 -23.21
N ARG A 415 8.49 -5.52 -23.52
CA ARG A 415 9.15 -5.47 -24.82
C ARG A 415 10.57 -5.94 -24.69
N ALA A 416 11.00 -6.86 -25.56
CA ALA A 416 12.39 -7.27 -25.69
C ALA A 416 12.97 -6.84 -27.03
N GLU A 417 14.21 -6.35 -27.01
CA GLU A 417 14.96 -5.83 -28.15
C GLU A 417 16.40 -6.36 -28.10
N LYS A 418 16.91 -6.81 -29.23
CA LYS A 418 18.32 -7.20 -29.37
C LYS A 418 18.80 -6.91 -30.78
N GLU A 419 20.06 -6.50 -30.92
CA GLU A 419 20.67 -6.28 -32.23
C GLU A 419 20.58 -7.56 -33.09
N LYS A 420 20.27 -7.42 -34.36
CA LYS A 420 20.03 -8.49 -35.35
C LYS A 420 18.76 -9.33 -35.10
N TYR A 421 17.87 -8.89 -34.21
CA TYR A 421 16.60 -9.55 -33.93
C TYR A 421 15.43 -8.56 -34.08
N SER A 422 14.26 -9.07 -34.46
CA SER A 422 13.03 -8.28 -34.45
C SER A 422 12.59 -8.02 -33.02
N THR A 423 12.07 -6.83 -32.77
CA THR A 423 11.43 -6.50 -31.49
C THR A 423 10.19 -7.35 -31.27
N GLU A 424 10.01 -7.87 -30.06
CA GLU A 424 8.84 -8.63 -29.66
C GLU A 424 8.22 -8.05 -28.39
N GLU A 425 6.87 -8.12 -28.29
CA GLU A 425 6.11 -7.58 -27.16
C GLU A 425 5.11 -8.60 -26.63
N LYS A 426 4.96 -8.63 -25.30
CA LYS A 426 3.90 -9.41 -24.64
C LYS A 426 3.08 -8.54 -23.71
N TYR A 427 1.77 -8.68 -23.80
CA TYR A 427 0.81 -8.06 -22.91
C TYR A 427 0.42 -9.07 -21.82
N ILE A 428 0.50 -8.66 -20.59
CA ILE A 428 0.17 -9.50 -19.44
C ILE A 428 -0.65 -8.70 -18.42
N LYS A 429 -1.43 -9.42 -17.63
CA LYS A 429 -2.05 -8.89 -16.42
C LYS A 429 -1.58 -9.72 -15.23
N THR A 430 -1.00 -9.05 -14.22
CA THR A 430 -0.54 -9.71 -13.00
C THR A 430 -1.74 -10.21 -12.18
N PRO A 431 -1.60 -11.34 -11.45
CA PRO A 431 -2.63 -11.81 -10.52
C PRO A 431 -2.91 -10.82 -9.37
N LYS A 432 -4.05 -11.01 -8.70
CA LYS A 432 -4.43 -10.26 -7.48
C LYS A 432 -3.64 -10.67 -6.23
N SER A 433 -2.78 -11.66 -6.32
CA SER A 433 -2.01 -12.20 -5.18
C SER A 433 -0.53 -11.94 -5.33
N THR A 434 0.15 -11.78 -4.19
CA THR A 434 1.62 -11.78 -4.12
C THR A 434 2.20 -13.01 -4.80
N GLY A 435 3.24 -12.82 -5.62
CA GLY A 435 3.88 -13.93 -6.33
C GLY A 435 4.75 -13.48 -7.48
N GLU A 436 4.94 -14.36 -8.45
CA GLU A 436 5.73 -14.16 -9.65
C GLU A 436 4.94 -14.53 -10.89
N THR A 437 5.08 -13.75 -11.95
CA THR A 437 4.56 -14.08 -13.29
C THR A 437 5.73 -14.23 -14.26
N MET A 438 5.81 -15.40 -14.89
CA MET A 438 6.82 -15.67 -15.91
C MET A 438 6.35 -15.19 -17.28
N VAL A 439 7.19 -14.42 -17.97
CA VAL A 439 6.95 -13.83 -19.29
C VAL A 439 8.15 -14.10 -20.19
N ASP A 440 8.23 -15.32 -20.71
CA ASP A 440 9.29 -15.67 -21.65
C ASP A 440 9.03 -15.03 -23.01
N ILE A 441 10.07 -14.46 -23.64
CA ILE A 441 10.00 -13.76 -24.92
C ILE A 441 10.98 -14.41 -25.91
N ALA A 442 10.46 -14.85 -27.05
CA ALA A 442 11.27 -15.42 -28.12
C ALA A 442 11.43 -14.41 -29.25
N LEU A 443 12.65 -14.00 -29.57
CA LEU A 443 12.96 -13.05 -30.63
C LEU A 443 13.29 -13.79 -31.92
N LYS A 444 12.84 -13.23 -33.04
CA LYS A 444 13.18 -13.75 -34.37
C LYS A 444 14.41 -13.02 -34.90
N GLN A 445 15.42 -13.79 -35.34
CA GLN A 445 16.62 -13.21 -35.95
C GLN A 445 16.27 -12.48 -37.25
N THR A 446 16.71 -11.24 -37.41
CA THR A 446 16.48 -10.43 -38.61
C THR A 446 17.56 -10.61 -39.67
N LYS A 447 18.77 -11.02 -39.25
CA LYS A 447 19.87 -11.38 -40.16
C LYS A 447 20.20 -12.85 -39.98
N VAL A 448 20.12 -13.61 -41.08
CA VAL A 448 20.60 -14.97 -41.13
C VAL A 448 22.13 -14.98 -41.20
N GLU A 449 22.80 -15.66 -40.27
CA GLU A 449 24.25 -15.82 -40.32
C GLU A 449 24.59 -16.71 -41.54
N ILE A 450 25.39 -16.18 -42.47
CA ILE A 450 25.78 -16.86 -43.67
C ILE A 450 27.28 -17.20 -43.60
N GLU A 451 27.59 -18.50 -43.76
CA GLU A 451 28.96 -19.00 -43.80
C GLU A 451 29.32 -19.41 -45.25
N GLU A 452 30.63 -19.44 -45.57
CA GLU A 452 31.12 -19.86 -46.87
C GLU A 452 30.74 -21.35 -47.14
N GLY A 453 30.16 -21.61 -48.32
CA GLY A 453 29.72 -22.96 -48.71
C GLY A 453 28.31 -23.33 -48.25
N MET A 454 27.58 -22.44 -47.56
CA MET A 454 26.22 -22.68 -47.12
C MET A 454 25.23 -22.69 -48.28
N ASP A 455 24.26 -23.64 -48.25
CA ASP A 455 23.15 -23.68 -49.19
C ASP A 455 22.05 -22.68 -48.74
N LEU A 456 21.98 -21.56 -49.43
CA LEU A 456 21.03 -20.48 -49.13
C LEU A 456 19.59 -20.91 -49.36
N ALA A 457 19.29 -21.76 -50.35
CA ALA A 457 17.94 -22.23 -50.60
C ALA A 457 17.42 -23.04 -49.41
N LYS A 458 18.26 -23.90 -48.86
CA LYS A 458 17.94 -24.70 -47.69
C LYS A 458 17.86 -23.84 -46.42
N THR A 459 18.79 -22.94 -46.23
CA THR A 459 18.87 -22.06 -45.04
C THR A 459 17.68 -21.09 -44.93
N LEU A 460 17.24 -20.58 -46.10
CA LEU A 460 16.10 -19.65 -46.18
C LEU A 460 14.75 -20.37 -46.41
N ASN A 461 14.80 -21.69 -46.38
CA ASN A 461 13.62 -22.54 -46.64
C ASN A 461 12.90 -22.18 -47.95
N ILE A 462 13.69 -21.98 -49.02
CA ILE A 462 13.19 -21.64 -50.36
C ILE A 462 12.76 -22.91 -51.04
N PRO A 463 11.49 -23.05 -51.48
CA PRO A 463 11.03 -24.19 -52.22
C PRO A 463 11.68 -24.23 -53.62
N ILE A 464 11.61 -25.38 -54.29
CA ILE A 464 12.10 -25.51 -55.68
C ILE A 464 11.38 -24.50 -56.57
N ILE A 465 12.15 -23.64 -57.24
CA ILE A 465 11.66 -22.65 -58.19
C ILE A 465 11.49 -23.26 -59.55
N TYR A 466 10.31 -23.18 -60.12
CA TYR A 466 9.96 -23.73 -61.44
C TYR A 466 9.81 -22.61 -62.46
N PHE A 467 10.20 -22.89 -63.70
CA PHE A 467 9.95 -22.04 -64.86
C PHE A 467 8.78 -22.61 -65.68
N ASP A 468 8.09 -21.78 -66.43
CA ASP A 468 7.13 -22.24 -67.43
C ASP A 468 7.84 -22.92 -68.59
N LEU A 469 7.17 -23.83 -69.23
CA LEU A 469 7.74 -24.57 -70.39
C LEU A 469 8.20 -23.59 -71.46
N ASP A 470 9.46 -23.75 -71.92
CA ASP A 470 10.11 -22.90 -72.93
C ASP A 470 10.17 -21.41 -72.58
N LYS A 471 10.17 -21.06 -71.29
CA LYS A 471 10.28 -19.68 -70.83
C LYS A 471 11.40 -19.54 -69.82
N SER A 472 12.07 -18.37 -69.86
CA SER A 472 13.11 -17.97 -68.91
C SER A 472 12.62 -16.86 -67.92
N ASN A 473 11.35 -16.47 -68.00
CA ASN A 473 10.79 -15.45 -67.15
C ASN A 473 10.59 -15.94 -65.73
N ILE A 474 10.99 -15.14 -64.74
CA ILE A 474 10.75 -15.41 -63.35
C ILE A 474 9.24 -15.29 -63.08
N ARG A 475 8.63 -16.36 -62.58
CA ARG A 475 7.22 -16.38 -62.21
C ARG A 475 6.97 -15.53 -60.95
N PRO A 476 5.74 -14.96 -60.75
CA PRO A 476 5.44 -14.16 -59.57
C PRO A 476 5.66 -14.87 -58.22
N ASP A 477 5.39 -16.17 -58.15
CA ASP A 477 5.65 -17.01 -56.99
C ASP A 477 7.16 -17.18 -56.73
N ALA A 478 7.93 -17.39 -57.80
CA ALA A 478 9.38 -17.47 -57.75
C ALA A 478 10.04 -16.14 -57.32
N ALA A 479 9.46 -15.02 -57.74
CA ALA A 479 9.99 -13.68 -57.43
C ALA A 479 9.95 -13.40 -55.89
N ILE A 480 8.92 -13.89 -55.17
CA ILE A 480 8.80 -13.77 -53.73
C ILE A 480 9.94 -14.52 -53.02
N GLU A 481 10.24 -15.72 -53.49
CA GLU A 481 11.28 -16.58 -52.93
C GLU A 481 12.68 -16.06 -53.22
N ILE A 482 12.93 -15.54 -54.47
CA ILE A 482 14.19 -14.92 -54.85
C ILE A 482 14.43 -13.62 -54.06
N ALA A 483 13.39 -12.89 -53.69
CA ALA A 483 13.52 -11.68 -52.87
C ALA A 483 14.18 -11.96 -51.50
N LYS A 484 14.05 -13.14 -50.94
CA LYS A 484 14.72 -13.55 -49.70
C LYS A 484 16.25 -13.60 -49.90
N ILE A 485 16.70 -14.17 -51.05
CA ILE A 485 18.13 -14.18 -51.37
C ILE A 485 18.65 -12.75 -51.61
N LEU A 486 17.88 -11.94 -52.32
CA LEU A 486 18.26 -10.54 -52.60
C LEU A 486 18.42 -9.76 -51.28
N GLN A 487 17.53 -9.98 -50.31
CA GLN A 487 17.65 -9.36 -48.99
C GLN A 487 18.94 -9.78 -48.29
N VAL A 488 19.29 -11.05 -48.31
CA VAL A 488 20.54 -11.56 -47.73
C VAL A 488 21.77 -10.96 -48.44
N MET A 489 21.74 -10.84 -49.78
CA MET A 489 22.83 -10.19 -50.54
C MET A 489 22.95 -8.69 -50.21
N GLN A 490 21.85 -8.00 -49.89
CA GLN A 490 21.87 -6.62 -49.40
C GLN A 490 22.48 -6.54 -48.01
N ASP A 491 22.18 -7.50 -47.14
CA ASP A 491 22.74 -7.58 -45.80
C ASP A 491 24.22 -7.96 -45.77
N TYR A 492 24.70 -8.67 -46.81
CA TYR A 492 26.10 -9.09 -47.02
C TYR A 492 26.61 -8.66 -48.38
N PRO A 493 26.95 -7.37 -48.60
CA PRO A 493 27.26 -6.81 -49.91
C PRO A 493 28.49 -7.42 -50.62
N THR A 494 29.38 -8.04 -49.87
CA THR A 494 30.60 -8.73 -50.42
C THR A 494 30.39 -10.19 -50.71
N MET A 495 29.20 -10.76 -50.42
CA MET A 495 28.86 -12.15 -50.62
C MET A 495 28.78 -12.48 -52.13
N LYS A 496 29.33 -13.62 -52.51
CA LYS A 496 29.19 -14.19 -53.84
C LYS A 496 28.35 -15.47 -53.73
N ILE A 497 27.37 -15.62 -54.61
CA ILE A 497 26.51 -16.80 -54.66
C ILE A 497 26.76 -17.59 -55.95
N ASP A 498 26.67 -18.93 -55.87
CA ASP A 498 26.67 -19.85 -57.00
C ASP A 498 25.22 -20.26 -57.24
N ILE A 499 24.68 -19.98 -58.43
CA ILE A 499 23.31 -20.34 -58.82
C ILE A 499 23.37 -21.57 -59.72
N ARG A 500 22.74 -22.67 -59.27
CA ARG A 500 22.68 -23.91 -60.03
C ARG A 500 21.23 -24.18 -60.45
N SER A 501 21.04 -24.32 -61.76
CA SER A 501 19.77 -24.75 -62.31
C SER A 501 19.91 -26.19 -62.86
N HIS A 502 18.82 -26.95 -62.75
CA HIS A 502 18.76 -28.32 -63.24
C HIS A 502 17.60 -28.45 -64.20
N THR A 503 17.81 -29.11 -65.28
CA THR A 503 16.74 -29.52 -66.22
C THR A 503 16.31 -30.93 -65.92
N ASP A 504 15.11 -31.29 -66.35
CA ASP A 504 14.67 -32.70 -66.30
C ASP A 504 15.25 -33.48 -67.48
N CYS A 505 15.08 -34.79 -67.42
CA CYS A 505 15.59 -35.74 -68.45
C CYS A 505 14.60 -36.04 -69.59
N ARG A 506 13.52 -35.26 -69.74
CA ARG A 506 12.46 -35.53 -70.70
C ARG A 506 12.76 -35.07 -72.13
N GLN A 507 13.76 -34.20 -72.32
CA GLN A 507 14.18 -33.72 -73.62
C GLN A 507 15.65 -34.10 -73.95
N THR A 508 16.12 -33.78 -75.16
CA THR A 508 17.53 -34.03 -75.53
C THR A 508 18.47 -33.13 -74.75
N TYR A 509 19.73 -33.54 -74.59
CA TYR A 509 20.76 -32.77 -73.94
C TYR A 509 20.92 -31.35 -74.55
N GLU A 510 20.91 -31.31 -75.91
CA GLU A 510 21.03 -30.02 -76.63
C GLU A 510 19.85 -29.07 -76.39
N TYR A 511 18.64 -29.61 -76.27
CA TYR A 511 17.44 -28.86 -75.94
C TYR A 511 17.52 -28.35 -74.48
N ASN A 512 17.96 -29.16 -73.55
CA ASN A 512 18.02 -28.84 -72.14
C ASN A 512 19.16 -27.87 -71.78
N MET A 513 20.15 -27.69 -72.67
CA MET A 513 21.30 -26.80 -72.45
C MET A 513 21.18 -25.44 -73.18
N ARG A 514 20.08 -25.17 -73.88
CA ARG A 514 19.74 -23.87 -74.45
C ARG A 514 19.17 -22.93 -73.38
#